data_e425404f9d3e13c48e5f0aff246b7b4b
#
_entry.id   e425404f9d3e13c48e5f0aff246b7b4b
#
_cell.length_a   1.000
_cell.length_b   1.000
_cell.length_c   1.000
_cell.angle_alpha   90.00
_cell.angle_beta   90.00
_cell.angle_gamma   90.00
#
_symmetry.space_group_name_H-M   'P 1'
#
loop_
_entity.id
_entity.type
_entity.pdbx_description
1 polymer ?
#
loop_
_entity_poly.entity_id
_entity_poly.type
_entity_poly.pdbx_seq_one_letter_code
_entity_poly.pdbx_strand_id
1 'polypeptide(L)'
;MLNYNSVIKEKKTYSGLTVEEIFPVMKLNLRGKNRGFLTTIGKNINMILPVEANTSSTSDKYTSLWLSPDEWMVVSNNIVDKENNNYEIEKLLFDKISKAKLGAITDVSDQLVMLHLKGEKIFDLLSAGCPLDFNDFKTKKGAVAQTLLLQIDVIIHLKEINSVYIFVRRSFSQHLTSWIDDAASRL
;
A
#
# COMPACT_ATOMS: atom_id res chain seq x y z
N MET A 1 22.94 -7.74 -9.39
CA MET A 1 21.85 -6.99 -8.76
C MET A 1 20.73 -6.85 -9.77
N LEU A 2 19.49 -7.17 -9.44
CA LEU A 2 18.36 -6.99 -10.36
C LEU A 2 18.07 -5.49 -10.48
N ASN A 3 18.05 -4.97 -11.71
CA ASN A 3 17.67 -3.57 -11.94
C ASN A 3 16.14 -3.45 -11.83
N TYR A 4 15.69 -2.55 -10.98
CA TYR A 4 14.27 -2.21 -10.89
C TYR A 4 13.86 -1.36 -12.09
N ASN A 5 12.81 -1.80 -12.79
CA ASN A 5 12.18 -1.02 -13.84
C ASN A 5 10.83 -0.50 -13.33
N SER A 6 10.74 0.81 -13.14
CA SER A 6 9.49 1.48 -12.80
C SER A 6 8.48 1.33 -13.94
N VAL A 7 7.20 1.07 -13.60
CA VAL A 7 6.11 1.04 -14.58
C VAL A 7 5.66 2.43 -15.01
N ILE A 8 5.92 3.45 -14.15
CA ILE A 8 5.72 4.87 -14.45
C ILE A 8 7.05 5.57 -14.22
N LYS A 9 7.80 5.82 -15.28
CA LYS A 9 9.14 6.44 -15.19
C LYS A 9 9.08 7.88 -14.71
N GLU A 10 8.05 8.62 -15.12
CA GLU A 10 7.84 10.02 -14.78
C GLU A 10 6.38 10.24 -14.37
N LYS A 11 6.19 11.15 -13.42
CA LYS A 11 4.85 11.54 -12.96
C LYS A 11 4.00 11.99 -14.14
N LYS A 12 2.83 11.40 -14.30
CA LYS A 12 1.85 11.75 -15.33
C LYS A 12 0.82 12.72 -14.77
N THR A 13 0.46 13.71 -15.57
CA THR A 13 -0.52 14.74 -15.19
C THR A 13 -1.62 14.82 -16.23
N TYR A 14 -2.86 14.73 -15.77
CA TYR A 14 -4.08 14.85 -16.54
C TYR A 14 -4.95 15.98 -15.96
N SER A 15 -6.07 16.29 -16.60
CA SER A 15 -7.04 17.26 -16.08
C SER A 15 -7.62 16.76 -14.73
N GLY A 16 -7.29 17.43 -13.63
CA GLY A 16 -7.78 17.07 -12.30
C GLY A 16 -7.21 15.78 -11.70
N LEU A 17 -6.15 15.19 -12.28
CA LEU A 17 -5.54 13.94 -11.79
C LEU A 17 -4.04 13.90 -12.06
N THR A 18 -3.27 13.43 -11.09
CA THR A 18 -1.86 13.05 -11.27
C THR A 18 -1.65 11.60 -10.84
N VAL A 19 -0.76 10.90 -11.54
CA VAL A 19 -0.42 9.49 -11.27
C VAL A 19 1.09 9.34 -11.27
N GLU A 20 1.63 8.71 -10.24
CA GLU A 20 3.05 8.41 -10.11
C GLU A 20 3.27 7.06 -9.42
N GLU A 21 4.38 6.41 -9.68
CA GLU A 21 4.84 5.27 -8.90
C GLU A 21 5.71 5.74 -7.75
N ILE A 22 5.42 5.27 -6.55
CA ILE A 22 6.24 5.53 -5.36
C ILE A 22 7.22 4.37 -5.18
N PHE A 23 8.48 4.65 -5.43
CA PHE A 23 9.56 3.65 -5.36
C PHE A 23 10.92 4.31 -5.05
N PRO A 24 11.83 3.63 -4.33
CA PRO A 24 11.63 2.37 -3.61
C PRO A 24 10.90 2.58 -2.27
N VAL A 25 9.99 1.68 -1.93
CA VAL A 25 9.23 1.72 -0.68
C VAL A 25 9.19 0.33 -0.07
N MET A 26 9.58 0.22 1.19
CA MET A 26 9.46 -1.03 1.93
C MET A 26 7.98 -1.36 2.18
N LYS A 27 7.61 -2.60 1.90
CA LYS A 27 6.29 -3.17 2.20
C LYS A 27 6.46 -4.52 2.88
N LEU A 28 6.00 -4.65 4.11
CA LEU A 28 6.06 -5.89 4.88
C LEU A 28 4.64 -6.41 5.11
N ASN A 29 4.42 -7.66 4.77
CA ASN A 29 3.23 -8.40 5.21
C ASN A 29 3.48 -9.00 6.57
N LEU A 30 2.60 -8.73 7.53
CA LEU A 30 2.67 -9.17 8.91
C LEU A 30 1.50 -10.10 9.18
N ARG A 31 1.75 -11.30 9.71
CA ARG A 31 0.70 -12.24 10.11
C ARG A 31 0.89 -12.74 11.54
N GLY A 32 -0.15 -12.61 12.35
CA GLY A 32 -0.17 -13.10 13.73
C GLY A 32 -1.41 -12.64 14.50
N LYS A 33 -1.79 -13.36 15.56
CA LYS A 33 -3.04 -13.11 16.29
C LYS A 33 -2.86 -12.77 17.76
N ASN A 34 -1.75 -13.22 18.37
CA ASN A 34 -1.63 -13.14 19.79
C ASN A 34 -1.19 -11.75 20.29
N ARG A 35 -1.45 -11.48 21.57
CA ARG A 35 -1.07 -10.21 22.21
C ARG A 35 0.44 -9.94 22.14
N GLY A 36 1.25 -11.00 22.23
CA GLY A 36 2.70 -10.90 22.15
C GLY A 36 3.15 -10.38 20.79
N PHE A 37 2.55 -10.89 19.70
CA PHE A 37 2.76 -10.39 18.34
C PHE A 37 2.44 -8.91 18.23
N LEU A 38 1.21 -8.50 18.56
CA LEU A 38 0.75 -7.12 18.44
C LEU A 38 1.62 -6.16 19.28
N THR A 39 1.95 -6.56 20.52
CA THR A 39 2.78 -5.74 21.40
C THR A 39 4.22 -5.61 20.87
N THR A 40 4.78 -6.70 20.34
CA THR A 40 6.15 -6.68 19.81
C THR A 40 6.22 -5.82 18.54
N ILE A 41 5.27 -5.96 17.61
CA ILE A 41 5.21 -5.09 16.44
C ILE A 41 5.08 -3.64 16.88
N GLY A 42 4.07 -3.30 17.68
CA GLY A 42 3.78 -1.92 18.10
C GLY A 42 4.97 -1.22 18.74
N LYS A 43 5.73 -1.91 19.60
CA LYS A 43 6.94 -1.39 20.24
C LYS A 43 8.07 -1.10 19.23
N ASN A 44 8.23 -1.93 18.20
CA ASN A 44 9.35 -1.80 17.27
C ASN A 44 9.09 -0.82 16.13
N ILE A 45 7.84 -0.64 15.70
CA ILE A 45 7.48 0.34 14.68
C ILE A 45 6.88 1.63 15.26
N ASN A 46 6.79 1.72 16.61
CA ASN A 46 6.20 2.84 17.35
C ASN A 46 4.79 3.21 16.83
N MET A 47 3.94 2.20 16.67
CA MET A 47 2.59 2.37 16.14
C MET A 47 1.67 1.25 16.62
N ILE A 48 0.40 1.57 16.88
CA ILE A 48 -0.63 0.57 17.13
C ILE A 48 -1.18 0.08 15.79
N LEU A 49 -1.15 -1.24 15.56
CA LEU A 49 -1.77 -1.81 14.38
C LEU A 49 -3.29 -1.59 14.40
N PRO A 50 -3.92 -1.24 13.27
CA PRO A 50 -5.37 -1.05 13.23
C PRO A 50 -6.08 -2.37 13.52
N VAL A 51 -7.10 -2.31 14.37
CA VAL A 51 -7.92 -3.48 14.76
C VAL A 51 -9.31 -3.46 14.12
N GLU A 52 -9.76 -2.29 13.70
CA GLU A 52 -10.99 -2.13 12.95
C GLU A 52 -10.76 -2.53 11.50
N ALA A 53 -11.71 -3.29 10.94
CA ALA A 53 -11.63 -3.78 9.57
C ALA A 53 -11.59 -2.61 8.56
N ASN A 54 -10.76 -2.78 7.52
CA ASN A 54 -10.67 -1.83 6.41
C ASN A 54 -10.19 -0.42 6.82
N THR A 55 -9.37 -0.35 7.85
CA THR A 55 -8.76 0.90 8.33
C THR A 55 -7.25 0.87 8.27
N SER A 56 -6.62 2.01 8.46
CA SER A 56 -5.17 2.15 8.57
C SER A 56 -4.79 2.96 9.80
N SER A 57 -3.57 2.77 10.26
CA SER A 57 -2.91 3.66 11.22
C SER A 57 -1.58 4.14 10.66
N THR A 58 -1.21 5.38 10.98
CA THR A 58 -0.01 6.03 10.45
C THR A 58 0.81 6.62 11.60
N SER A 59 2.11 6.39 11.55
CA SER A 59 3.13 7.06 12.37
C SER A 59 4.02 7.92 11.45
N ASP A 60 5.04 8.56 12.01
CA ASP A 60 5.99 9.37 11.22
C ASP A 60 6.69 8.54 10.14
N LYS A 61 7.04 7.28 10.45
CA LYS A 61 7.86 6.43 9.58
C LYS A 61 7.08 5.40 8.79
N TYR A 62 5.92 4.97 9.28
CA TYR A 62 5.19 3.83 8.73
C TYR A 62 3.70 4.08 8.67
N THR A 63 3.06 3.42 7.71
CA THR A 63 1.60 3.27 7.64
C THR A 63 1.27 1.77 7.65
N SER A 64 0.36 1.36 8.53
CA SER A 64 -0.16 0.00 8.60
C SER A 64 -1.57 -0.07 8.06
N LEU A 65 -1.81 -0.96 7.12
CA LEU A 65 -3.10 -1.24 6.53
C LEU A 65 -3.64 -2.55 7.11
N TRP A 66 -4.88 -2.55 7.58
CA TRP A 66 -5.58 -3.76 7.98
C TRP A 66 -5.99 -4.55 6.73
N LEU A 67 -5.60 -5.81 6.63
CA LEU A 67 -5.97 -6.69 5.52
C LEU A 67 -6.90 -7.83 5.96
N SER A 68 -6.70 -8.36 7.16
CA SER A 68 -7.57 -9.36 7.78
C SER A 68 -7.42 -9.32 9.30
N PRO A 69 -8.23 -10.06 10.08
CA PRO A 69 -8.13 -10.10 11.54
C PRO A 69 -6.75 -10.53 12.07
N ASP A 70 -5.93 -11.14 11.24
CA ASP A 70 -4.57 -11.60 11.58
C ASP A 70 -3.51 -11.17 10.56
N GLU A 71 -3.83 -10.18 9.70
CA GLU A 71 -2.93 -9.77 8.64
C GLU A 71 -2.93 -8.26 8.44
N TRP A 72 -1.73 -7.70 8.35
CA TRP A 72 -1.49 -6.28 8.09
C TRP A 72 -0.40 -6.11 7.05
N MET A 73 -0.49 -5.04 6.26
CA MET A 73 0.63 -4.58 5.45
C MET A 73 1.19 -3.29 6.06
N VAL A 74 2.49 -3.31 6.40
CA VAL A 74 3.22 -2.12 6.85
C VAL A 74 4.04 -1.57 5.71
N VAL A 75 3.88 -0.28 5.44
CA VAL A 75 4.52 0.45 4.34
C VAL A 75 5.36 1.57 4.94
N SER A 76 6.58 1.80 4.44
CA SER A 76 7.36 2.97 4.82
C SER A 76 6.75 4.23 4.21
N ASN A 77 6.68 5.32 5.00
CA ASN A 77 6.16 6.61 4.51
C ASN A 77 7.15 7.35 3.62
N ASN A 78 8.42 6.98 3.70
CA ASN A 78 9.52 7.57 2.95
C ASN A 78 10.09 6.58 1.96
N ILE A 79 10.67 7.11 0.88
CA ILE A 79 11.49 6.34 -0.05
C ILE A 79 12.67 5.76 0.73
N VAL A 80 12.93 4.48 0.52
CA VAL A 80 13.93 3.71 1.25
C VAL A 80 15.01 3.30 0.27
N ASP A 81 16.25 3.71 0.53
CA ASP A 81 17.39 3.28 -0.26
C ASP A 81 17.78 1.83 0.09
N LYS A 82 17.62 0.93 -0.88
CA LYS A 82 17.98 -0.48 -0.71
C LYS A 82 19.48 -0.70 -0.51
N GLU A 83 20.33 0.15 -1.08
CA GLU A 83 21.78 0.03 -0.98
C GLU A 83 22.27 0.37 0.42
N ASN A 84 21.62 1.30 1.10
CA ASN A 84 21.90 1.65 2.49
C ASN A 84 21.16 0.78 3.52
N ASN A 85 20.58 -0.33 3.06
CA ASN A 85 19.99 -1.37 3.89
C ASN A 85 18.92 -0.90 4.89
N ASN A 86 17.98 -0.16 4.40
CA ASN A 86 16.88 0.35 5.21
C ASN A 86 15.84 -0.71 5.59
N TYR A 87 16.12 -1.98 5.33
CA TYR A 87 15.35 -3.13 5.81
C TYR A 87 15.83 -3.65 7.19
N GLU A 88 16.57 -2.84 7.93
CA GLU A 88 16.90 -3.17 9.33
C GLU A 88 15.67 -3.50 10.16
N ILE A 89 14.55 -2.80 9.89
CA ILE A 89 13.29 -3.07 10.57
C ILE A 89 12.72 -4.45 10.20
N GLU A 90 12.83 -4.89 8.94
CA GLU A 90 12.40 -6.23 8.52
C GLU A 90 13.20 -7.31 9.28
N LYS A 91 14.52 -7.20 9.28
CA LYS A 91 15.41 -8.13 9.99
C LYS A 91 15.12 -8.15 11.50
N LEU A 92 14.94 -6.97 12.10
CA LEU A 92 14.60 -6.84 13.51
C LEU A 92 13.26 -7.53 13.84
N LEU A 93 12.24 -7.30 13.02
CA LEU A 93 10.93 -7.91 13.20
C LEU A 93 10.97 -9.42 12.95
N PHE A 94 11.70 -9.86 11.93
CA PHE A 94 11.89 -11.28 11.67
C PHE A 94 12.50 -12.00 12.87
N ASP A 95 13.54 -11.43 13.45
CA ASP A 95 14.19 -12.00 14.64
C ASP A 95 13.26 -12.05 15.85
N LYS A 96 12.50 -10.99 16.10
CA LYS A 96 11.62 -10.88 17.26
C LYS A 96 10.27 -11.57 17.12
N ILE A 97 9.80 -11.80 15.92
CA ILE A 97 8.49 -12.36 15.63
C ILE A 97 8.60 -13.76 15.07
N SER A 98 9.24 -13.93 13.90
CA SER A 98 9.27 -15.22 13.21
C SER A 98 10.12 -16.24 13.95
N LYS A 99 11.32 -15.87 14.40
CA LYS A 99 12.17 -16.76 15.22
C LYS A 99 11.56 -17.06 16.59
N ALA A 100 10.84 -16.11 17.18
CA ALA A 100 10.12 -16.30 18.44
C ALA A 100 8.79 -17.05 18.29
N LYS A 101 8.42 -17.48 17.07
CA LYS A 101 7.18 -18.20 16.74
C LYS A 101 5.90 -17.44 17.16
N LEU A 102 5.95 -16.12 17.17
CA LEU A 102 4.80 -15.27 17.48
C LEU A 102 3.91 -15.02 16.25
N GLY A 103 4.47 -15.13 15.06
CA GLY A 103 3.83 -14.86 13.77
C GLY A 103 4.82 -14.95 12.63
N ALA A 104 4.46 -14.34 11.48
CA ALA A 104 5.29 -14.29 10.29
C ALA A 104 5.49 -12.86 9.81
N ILE A 105 6.66 -12.58 9.26
CA ILE A 105 7.03 -11.35 8.60
C ILE A 105 7.52 -11.72 7.21
N THR A 106 6.96 -11.11 6.18
CA THR A 106 7.34 -11.36 4.78
C THR A 106 7.58 -10.03 4.06
N ASP A 107 8.75 -9.87 3.47
CA ASP A 107 9.01 -8.73 2.58
C ASP A 107 8.25 -8.92 1.25
N VAL A 108 7.36 -7.98 0.95
CA VAL A 108 6.56 -7.92 -0.28
C VAL A 108 6.86 -6.65 -1.09
N SER A 109 7.99 -5.99 -0.80
CA SER A 109 8.39 -4.72 -1.42
C SER A 109 8.48 -4.81 -2.94
N ASP A 110 9.06 -5.89 -3.44
CA ASP A 110 9.22 -6.13 -4.89
C ASP A 110 8.01 -6.84 -5.53
N GLN A 111 7.14 -7.45 -4.71
CA GLN A 111 5.93 -8.11 -5.19
C GLN A 111 4.86 -7.11 -5.61
N LEU A 112 4.76 -6.01 -4.88
CA LEU A 112 3.72 -4.99 -5.07
C LEU A 112 4.31 -3.70 -5.62
N VAL A 113 3.69 -3.16 -6.65
CA VAL A 113 3.87 -1.78 -7.10
C VAL A 113 2.94 -0.88 -6.30
N MET A 114 3.42 0.28 -5.88
CA MET A 114 2.64 1.30 -5.19
C MET A 114 2.46 2.50 -6.11
N LEU A 115 1.22 2.72 -6.54
CA LEU A 115 0.83 3.89 -7.33
C LEU A 115 0.21 4.94 -6.41
N HIS A 116 0.54 6.19 -6.64
CA HIS A 116 -0.08 7.33 -5.99
C HIS A 116 -0.92 8.10 -7.01
N LEU A 117 -2.21 8.18 -6.74
CA LEU A 117 -3.16 8.98 -7.48
C LEU A 117 -3.54 10.20 -6.63
N LYS A 118 -3.47 11.40 -7.22
CA LYS A 118 -3.81 12.64 -6.52
C LYS A 118 -4.63 13.55 -7.42
N GLY A 119 -5.74 14.06 -6.89
CA GLY A 119 -6.62 15.00 -7.61
C GLY A 119 -8.10 14.73 -7.36
N GLU A 120 -8.94 15.61 -7.85
CA GLU A 120 -10.40 15.53 -7.67
C GLU A 120 -11.07 14.43 -8.50
N LYS A 121 -10.43 14.03 -9.62
CA LYS A 121 -10.95 13.03 -10.56
C LYS A 121 -10.60 11.58 -10.23
N ILE A 122 -9.98 11.32 -9.08
CA ILE A 122 -9.56 9.96 -8.67
C ILE A 122 -10.74 9.00 -8.67
N PHE A 123 -11.85 9.39 -8.06
CA PHE A 123 -13.00 8.49 -7.90
C PHE A 123 -13.81 8.33 -9.17
N ASP A 124 -13.80 9.32 -10.07
CA ASP A 124 -14.36 9.19 -11.42
C ASP A 124 -13.59 8.12 -12.20
N LEU A 125 -12.25 8.17 -12.14
CA LEU A 125 -11.39 7.16 -12.74
C LEU A 125 -11.66 5.77 -12.14
N LEU A 126 -11.59 5.64 -10.81
CA LEU A 126 -11.70 4.34 -10.15
C LEU A 126 -13.08 3.71 -10.38
N SER A 127 -14.16 4.48 -10.35
CA SER A 127 -15.52 3.99 -10.58
C SER A 127 -15.74 3.43 -11.99
N ALA A 128 -14.91 3.82 -12.96
CA ALA A 128 -14.98 3.27 -14.31
C ALA A 128 -14.53 1.80 -14.42
N GLY A 129 -13.78 1.29 -13.46
CA GLY A 129 -13.23 -0.07 -13.52
C GLY A 129 -13.32 -0.87 -12.21
N CYS A 130 -13.88 -0.29 -11.15
CA CYS A 130 -13.96 -0.88 -9.81
C CYS A 130 -15.42 -1.07 -9.39
N PRO A 131 -15.82 -2.24 -8.89
CA PRO A 131 -17.19 -2.48 -8.41
C PRO A 131 -17.48 -1.87 -7.03
N LEU A 132 -16.47 -1.27 -6.37
CA LEU A 132 -16.63 -0.66 -5.06
C LEU A 132 -17.46 0.62 -5.13
N ASP A 133 -18.42 0.79 -4.24
CA ASP A 133 -19.07 2.08 -4.02
C ASP A 133 -18.13 3.01 -3.22
N PHE A 134 -17.69 4.07 -3.85
CA PHE A 134 -16.77 5.03 -3.26
C PHE A 134 -17.46 6.14 -2.45
N ASN A 135 -18.79 6.20 -2.37
CA ASN A 135 -19.49 7.30 -1.69
C ASN A 135 -19.09 7.42 -0.22
N ASP A 136 -19.09 6.30 0.49
CA ASP A 136 -18.63 6.27 1.88
C ASP A 136 -17.11 6.25 1.99
N PHE A 137 -16.43 5.52 1.10
CA PHE A 137 -14.98 5.35 1.13
C PHE A 137 -14.25 6.70 1.01
N LYS A 138 -14.64 7.54 0.05
CA LYS A 138 -13.97 8.84 -0.23
C LYS A 138 -14.03 9.85 0.92
N THR A 139 -14.90 9.62 1.91
CA THR A 139 -15.06 10.52 3.07
C THR A 139 -14.24 10.07 4.29
N LYS A 140 -13.74 8.84 4.31
CA LYS A 140 -13.10 8.22 5.48
C LYS A 140 -11.58 8.17 5.31
N LYS A 141 -10.88 9.25 5.66
CA LYS A 141 -9.40 9.24 5.68
C LYS A 141 -8.87 8.00 6.41
N GLY A 142 -7.90 7.34 5.82
CA GLY A 142 -7.33 6.09 6.33
C GLY A 142 -8.12 4.84 5.96
N ALA A 143 -9.21 4.95 5.20
CA ALA A 143 -9.94 3.79 4.72
C ALA A 143 -9.07 2.91 3.80
N VAL A 144 -9.24 1.61 3.93
CA VAL A 144 -8.57 0.58 3.13
C VAL A 144 -9.64 -0.26 2.45
N ALA A 145 -9.45 -0.60 1.19
CA ALA A 145 -10.31 -1.54 0.48
C ALA A 145 -9.46 -2.57 -0.27
N GLN A 146 -9.79 -3.83 -0.12
CA GLN A 146 -9.31 -4.90 -0.97
C GLN A 146 -10.41 -5.20 -1.99
N THR A 147 -10.14 -4.96 -3.25
CA THR A 147 -11.15 -5.01 -4.32
C THR A 147 -10.52 -5.37 -5.66
N LEU A 148 -11.34 -5.38 -6.69
CA LEU A 148 -10.90 -5.55 -8.07
C LEU A 148 -10.87 -4.20 -8.79
N LEU A 149 -9.84 -3.99 -9.59
CA LEU A 149 -9.81 -2.93 -10.61
C LEU A 149 -9.49 -3.60 -11.94
N LEU A 150 -10.44 -3.63 -12.88
CA LEU A 150 -10.38 -4.40 -14.12
C LEU A 150 -10.11 -5.92 -13.91
N GLN A 151 -10.76 -6.51 -12.93
CA GLN A 151 -10.55 -7.92 -12.53
C GLN A 151 -9.14 -8.22 -11.97
N ILE A 152 -8.33 -7.20 -11.67
CA ILE A 152 -7.04 -7.31 -11.02
C ILE A 152 -7.21 -7.02 -9.53
N ASP A 153 -6.69 -7.91 -8.68
CA ASP A 153 -6.67 -7.67 -7.23
C ASP A 153 -5.84 -6.44 -6.89
N VAL A 154 -6.43 -5.50 -6.18
CA VAL A 154 -5.78 -4.29 -5.69
C VAL A 154 -6.11 -4.03 -4.23
N ILE A 155 -5.18 -3.37 -3.53
CA ILE A 155 -5.45 -2.74 -2.24
C ILE A 155 -5.49 -1.24 -2.48
N ILE A 156 -6.58 -0.58 -2.10
CA ILE A 156 -6.76 0.86 -2.22
C ILE A 156 -6.71 1.46 -0.82
N HIS A 157 -5.86 2.46 -0.61
CA HIS A 157 -5.73 3.18 0.66
C HIS A 157 -6.00 4.67 0.45
N LEU A 158 -7.02 5.20 1.10
CA LEU A 158 -7.33 6.63 1.11
C LEU A 158 -6.41 7.33 2.12
N LYS A 159 -5.28 7.83 1.63
CA LYS A 159 -4.31 8.55 2.48
C LYS A 159 -4.88 9.88 3.00
N GLU A 160 -5.43 10.66 2.09
CA GLU A 160 -6.05 11.95 2.33
C GLU A 160 -7.23 12.14 1.37
N ILE A 161 -8.08 13.12 1.60
CA ILE A 161 -9.07 13.53 0.61
C ILE A 161 -8.34 13.84 -0.70
N ASN A 162 -8.78 13.26 -1.80
CA ASN A 162 -8.15 13.39 -3.13
C ASN A 162 -6.68 12.89 -3.20
N SER A 163 -6.31 11.93 -2.37
CA SER A 163 -5.00 11.29 -2.39
C SER A 163 -5.12 9.81 -2.03
N VAL A 164 -4.90 8.93 -3.00
CA VAL A 164 -5.10 7.49 -2.90
C VAL A 164 -3.83 6.75 -3.27
N TYR A 165 -3.46 5.74 -2.48
CA TYR A 165 -2.48 4.75 -2.87
C TYR A 165 -3.16 3.49 -3.38
N ILE A 166 -2.65 2.94 -4.48
CA ILE A 166 -3.08 1.64 -5.03
C ILE A 166 -1.88 0.71 -5.00
N PHE A 167 -2.07 -0.45 -4.38
CA PHE A 167 -1.08 -1.52 -4.39
C PHE A 167 -1.57 -2.61 -5.34
N VAL A 168 -0.75 -2.95 -6.30
CA VAL A 168 -1.05 -3.96 -7.32
C VAL A 168 0.14 -4.89 -7.48
N ARG A 169 -0.11 -6.18 -7.77
CA ARG A 169 0.99 -7.12 -8.07
C ARG A 169 1.79 -6.63 -9.26
N ARG A 170 3.11 -6.72 -9.17
CA ARG A 170 4.04 -6.28 -10.22
C ARG A 170 3.71 -6.85 -11.60
N SER A 171 3.32 -8.12 -11.66
CA SER A 171 2.96 -8.78 -12.93
C SER A 171 1.77 -8.13 -13.64
N PHE A 172 0.88 -7.45 -12.95
CA PHE A 172 -0.29 -6.77 -13.51
C PHE A 172 -0.12 -5.26 -13.62
N SER A 173 0.95 -4.72 -13.06
CA SER A 173 1.12 -3.27 -12.92
C SER A 173 1.18 -2.53 -14.26
N GLN A 174 1.82 -3.10 -15.29
CA GLN A 174 1.90 -2.50 -16.62
C GLN A 174 0.52 -2.45 -17.29
N HIS A 175 -0.27 -3.52 -17.19
CA HIS A 175 -1.63 -3.54 -17.72
C HIS A 175 -2.51 -2.51 -17.03
N LEU A 176 -2.45 -2.45 -15.69
CA LEU A 176 -3.22 -1.49 -14.91
C LEU A 176 -2.84 -0.04 -15.22
N THR A 177 -1.54 0.26 -15.33
CA THR A 177 -1.10 1.63 -15.66
C THR A 177 -1.45 2.05 -17.07
N SER A 178 -1.43 1.13 -18.06
CA SER A 178 -1.89 1.40 -19.41
C SER A 178 -3.39 1.75 -19.46
N TRP A 179 -4.20 1.05 -18.67
CA TRP A 179 -5.62 1.38 -18.55
C TRP A 179 -5.84 2.73 -17.83
N ILE A 180 -5.09 3.00 -16.76
CA ILE A 180 -5.16 4.29 -16.07
C ILE A 180 -4.86 5.43 -17.04
N ASP A 181 -3.85 5.28 -17.89
CA ASP A 181 -3.49 6.28 -18.90
C ASP A 181 -4.64 6.53 -19.89
N ASP A 182 -5.20 5.46 -20.43
CA ASP A 182 -6.31 5.53 -21.38
C ASP A 182 -7.58 6.16 -20.74
N ALA A 183 -7.95 5.69 -19.56
CA ALA A 183 -9.13 6.20 -18.85
C ALA A 183 -8.94 7.66 -18.39
N ALA A 184 -7.77 8.01 -17.85
CA ALA A 184 -7.47 9.37 -17.39
C ALA A 184 -7.41 10.39 -18.53
N SER A 185 -7.05 9.96 -19.73
CA SER A 185 -7.03 10.84 -20.91
C SER A 185 -8.43 11.27 -21.37
N ARG A 186 -9.48 10.60 -20.88
CA ARG A 186 -10.90 10.85 -21.22
C ARG A 186 -11.70 11.52 -20.10
N LEU A 187 -11.08 11.85 -18.96
CA LEU A 187 -11.68 12.59 -17.84
C LEU A 187 -11.72 14.12 -18.13
#